data_c9a89b78ccf4e41493f7b83134b4a97e
#
_entry.id   c9a89b78ccf4e41493f7b83134b4a97e
#
_cell.length_a   1.000
_cell.length_b   1.000
_cell.length_c   1.000
_cell.angle_alpha   90.00
_cell.angle_beta   90.00
_cell.angle_gamma   90.00
#
_symmetry.space_group_name_H-M   'P 1'
#
loop_
_entity.id
_entity.type
_entity.pdbx_description
1 polymer ?
#
loop_
_entity_poly.entity_id
_entity_poly.type
_entity_poly.pdbx_seq_one_letter_code
_entity_poly.pdbx_strand_id
1 'polypeptide(L)'
;MKTFEGRTAVITGAASGFGLEASRIAARKGMYVVMADVQADALEGAASEIARLSARGEKAVLPFRLDVSKAAEVEALGRAVAQRFGAPHLVFNNAGVGAGGLIWEHSVKDWEWVVGVNLMGVAHGVRVFTPLMLAATKADPSYEGHLVNTASMAGLLSPPNMGVYNVTKHAVVALSETLYQDLALVTDQIGCSVLCPYFVPTGIHHSQRNRPAEMREAARPTKSELIAPAMTQRAVDAGKVTAAQVAQFVFDAVAARRFYVFSHPKSLGGVQTRMEDILQGRNPTDPFAAKPEIGAELRRALREG
;
A
#
# COMPACT_ATOMS: atom_id res chain seq x y z
N MET A 1 -16.51 10.38 2.35
CA MET A 1 -16.16 11.72 1.78
C MET A 1 -16.82 11.86 0.42
N LYS A 2 -17.83 12.72 0.29
CA LYS A 2 -18.63 12.85 -0.95
C LYS A 2 -18.06 13.87 -1.93
N THR A 3 -17.43 14.91 -1.45
CA THR A 3 -16.77 15.95 -2.25
C THR A 3 -15.27 15.90 -2.03
N PHE A 4 -14.49 16.18 -3.07
CA PHE A 4 -13.03 16.14 -3.04
C PHE A 4 -12.42 17.52 -3.26
N GLU A 5 -13.10 18.41 -3.95
CA GLU A 5 -12.62 19.75 -4.27
C GLU A 5 -12.27 20.56 -3.03
N GLY A 6 -11.12 21.22 -3.05
CA GLY A 6 -10.61 22.03 -1.94
C GLY A 6 -10.08 21.23 -0.74
N ARG A 7 -10.18 19.90 -0.76
CA ARG A 7 -9.72 19.01 0.32
C ARG A 7 -8.26 18.60 0.10
N THR A 8 -7.58 18.17 1.15
CA THR A 8 -6.17 17.78 1.12
C THR A 8 -6.01 16.27 1.12
N ALA A 9 -5.24 15.75 0.15
CA ALA A 9 -4.80 14.36 0.08
C ALA A 9 -3.32 14.25 0.43
N VAL A 10 -2.95 13.33 1.32
CA VAL A 10 -1.58 12.92 1.62
C VAL A 10 -1.39 11.51 1.07
N ILE A 11 -0.41 11.33 0.18
CA ILE A 11 -0.20 10.06 -0.53
C ILE A 11 1.27 9.67 -0.41
N THR A 12 1.55 8.50 0.17
CA THR A 12 2.91 7.95 0.25
C THR A 12 3.17 6.97 -0.91
N GLY A 13 4.43 6.85 -1.35
CA GLY A 13 4.77 6.13 -2.57
C GLY A 13 4.19 6.82 -3.81
N ALA A 14 4.19 8.15 -3.81
CA ALA A 14 3.47 8.98 -4.78
C ALA A 14 4.22 9.19 -6.10
N ALA A 15 5.49 8.78 -6.20
CA ALA A 15 6.28 8.95 -7.42
C ALA A 15 5.98 7.90 -8.51
N SER A 16 5.26 6.82 -8.20
CA SER A 16 4.96 5.75 -9.15
C SER A 16 3.69 4.96 -8.81
N GLY A 17 3.27 4.07 -9.71
CA GLY A 17 2.21 3.08 -9.47
C GLY A 17 0.89 3.68 -8.98
N PHE A 18 0.29 3.04 -7.98
CA PHE A 18 -1.01 3.49 -7.44
C PHE A 18 -0.95 4.89 -6.83
N GLY A 19 0.16 5.24 -6.15
CA GLY A 19 0.32 6.55 -5.52
C GLY A 19 0.33 7.68 -6.54
N LEU A 20 1.05 7.52 -7.67
CA LEU A 20 1.06 8.50 -8.74
C LEU A 20 -0.31 8.63 -9.41
N GLU A 21 -0.98 7.52 -9.71
CA GLU A 21 -2.32 7.55 -10.29
C GLU A 21 -3.35 8.18 -9.34
N ALA A 22 -3.26 7.88 -8.06
CA ALA A 22 -4.11 8.52 -7.05
C ALA A 22 -3.85 10.04 -6.97
N SER A 23 -2.58 10.47 -7.10
CA SER A 23 -2.22 11.90 -7.15
C SER A 23 -2.81 12.59 -8.39
N ARG A 24 -2.81 11.91 -9.55
CA ARG A 24 -3.47 12.40 -10.78
C ARG A 24 -4.98 12.59 -10.58
N ILE A 25 -5.64 11.61 -9.98
CA ILE A 25 -7.08 11.68 -9.69
C ILE A 25 -7.37 12.80 -8.68
N ALA A 26 -6.59 12.90 -7.60
CA ALA A 26 -6.75 13.94 -6.59
C ALA A 26 -6.63 15.35 -7.19
N ALA A 27 -5.60 15.59 -8.02
CA ALA A 27 -5.41 16.86 -8.69
C ALA A 27 -6.58 17.23 -9.62
N ARG A 28 -7.04 16.28 -10.45
CA ARG A 28 -8.20 16.48 -11.34
C ARG A 28 -9.48 16.73 -10.58
N LYS A 29 -9.63 16.20 -9.36
CA LYS A 29 -10.76 16.44 -8.46
C LYS A 29 -10.63 17.75 -7.66
N GLY A 30 -9.62 18.58 -7.95
CA GLY A 30 -9.41 19.88 -7.30
C GLY A 30 -8.88 19.79 -5.86
N MET A 31 -8.27 18.67 -5.48
CA MET A 31 -7.63 18.54 -4.16
C MET A 31 -6.28 19.26 -4.10
N TYR A 32 -5.85 19.60 -2.87
CA TYR A 32 -4.45 19.81 -2.56
C TYR A 32 -3.78 18.45 -2.41
N VAL A 33 -2.61 18.25 -3.03
CA VAL A 33 -1.94 16.94 -3.09
C VAL A 33 -0.56 17.02 -2.45
N VAL A 34 -0.40 16.32 -1.34
CA VAL A 34 0.89 16.10 -0.69
C VAL A 34 1.43 14.77 -1.19
N MET A 35 2.52 14.82 -1.91
CA MET A 35 3.17 13.68 -2.55
C MET A 35 4.43 13.30 -1.78
N ALA A 36 4.45 12.14 -1.15
CA ALA A 36 5.58 11.68 -0.36
C ALA A 36 6.21 10.43 -0.98
N ASP A 37 7.52 10.44 -1.20
CA ASP A 37 8.27 9.30 -1.74
C ASP A 37 9.74 9.34 -1.31
N VAL A 38 10.42 8.19 -1.33
CA VAL A 38 11.84 8.09 -1.03
C VAL A 38 12.72 8.49 -2.23
N GLN A 39 12.21 8.38 -3.45
CA GLN A 39 12.91 8.67 -4.70
C GLN A 39 12.76 10.16 -5.07
N ALA A 40 13.73 10.99 -4.70
CA ALA A 40 13.69 12.45 -4.89
C ALA A 40 13.43 12.87 -6.35
N ASP A 41 14.25 12.38 -7.29
CA ASP A 41 14.16 12.78 -8.70
C ASP A 41 12.83 12.38 -9.34
N ALA A 42 12.37 11.15 -9.06
CA ALA A 42 11.08 10.67 -9.55
C ALA A 42 9.91 11.47 -8.94
N LEU A 43 10.04 11.85 -7.66
CA LEU A 43 9.04 12.65 -6.96
C LEU A 43 8.94 14.07 -7.54
N GLU A 44 10.05 14.72 -7.84
CA GLU A 44 10.06 16.05 -8.46
C GLU A 44 9.42 16.05 -9.85
N GLY A 45 9.76 15.06 -10.68
CA GLY A 45 9.14 14.88 -11.99
C GLY A 45 7.63 14.65 -11.88
N ALA A 46 7.21 13.76 -10.96
CA ALA A 46 5.81 13.49 -10.72
C ALA A 46 5.06 14.73 -10.17
N ALA A 47 5.64 15.46 -9.22
CA ALA A 47 5.03 16.66 -8.65
C ALA A 47 4.80 17.75 -9.71
N SER A 48 5.76 17.94 -10.61
CA SER A 48 5.64 18.87 -11.75
C SER A 48 4.51 18.46 -12.70
N GLU A 49 4.31 17.16 -12.94
CA GLU A 49 3.19 16.66 -13.70
C GLU A 49 1.86 16.94 -12.98
N ILE A 50 1.77 16.64 -11.69
CA ILE A 50 0.55 16.83 -10.88
C ILE A 50 0.18 18.32 -10.79
N ALA A 51 1.18 19.22 -10.71
CA ALA A 51 0.95 20.66 -10.72
C ALA A 51 0.30 21.13 -12.03
N ARG A 52 0.72 20.58 -13.18
CA ARG A 52 0.10 20.88 -14.48
C ARG A 52 -1.35 20.36 -14.60
N LEU A 53 -1.70 19.29 -13.90
CA LEU A 53 -3.06 18.73 -13.88
C LEU A 53 -4.00 19.49 -12.93
N SER A 54 -3.45 20.19 -11.95
CA SER A 54 -4.24 20.94 -10.97
C SER A 54 -4.64 22.32 -11.52
N ALA A 55 -5.92 22.66 -11.40
CA ALA A 55 -6.39 24.02 -11.72
C ALA A 55 -5.73 25.11 -10.84
N ARG A 56 -5.14 24.75 -9.70
CA ARG A 56 -4.43 25.66 -8.79
C ARG A 56 -2.90 25.67 -9.00
N GLY A 57 -2.40 24.88 -9.95
CA GLY A 57 -0.98 24.78 -10.26
C GLY A 57 -0.13 24.29 -9.08
N GLU A 58 1.12 24.76 -9.03
CA GLU A 58 2.10 24.40 -8.00
C GLU A 58 1.65 24.68 -6.56
N LYS A 59 0.77 25.67 -6.37
CA LYS A 59 0.25 26.00 -5.03
C LYS A 59 -0.52 24.87 -4.38
N ALA A 60 -1.09 23.95 -5.21
CA ALA A 60 -1.85 22.81 -4.75
C ALA A 60 -0.99 21.57 -4.49
N VAL A 61 0.30 21.58 -4.79
CA VAL A 61 1.16 20.39 -4.68
C VAL A 61 2.29 20.62 -3.67
N LEU A 62 2.51 19.64 -2.81
CA LEU A 62 3.62 19.61 -1.87
C LEU A 62 4.39 18.31 -2.07
N PRO A 63 5.50 18.29 -2.81
CA PRO A 63 6.42 17.16 -2.80
C PRO A 63 7.18 17.14 -1.47
N PHE A 64 7.33 15.93 -0.90
CA PHE A 64 8.05 15.73 0.36
C PHE A 64 8.84 14.42 0.30
N ARG A 65 10.15 14.53 0.18
CA ARG A 65 11.01 13.34 0.19
C ARG A 65 11.08 12.77 1.59
N LEU A 66 10.76 11.49 1.77
CA LEU A 66 10.88 10.77 3.04
C LEU A 66 10.98 9.26 2.85
N ASP A 67 11.59 8.60 3.82
CA ASP A 67 11.49 7.16 4.05
C ASP A 67 10.39 6.89 5.09
N VAL A 68 9.30 6.23 4.67
CA VAL A 68 8.16 5.94 5.57
C VAL A 68 8.52 5.02 6.74
N SER A 69 9.63 4.28 6.67
CA SER A 69 10.12 3.45 7.77
C SER A 69 10.68 4.26 8.93
N LYS A 70 10.95 5.56 8.72
CA LYS A 70 11.53 6.48 9.71
C LYS A 70 10.42 7.30 10.36
N ALA A 71 10.08 6.98 11.60
CA ALA A 71 9.02 7.65 12.36
C ALA A 71 9.16 9.19 12.36
N ALA A 72 10.38 9.70 12.60
CA ALA A 72 10.66 11.13 12.65
C ALA A 72 10.40 11.84 11.31
N GLU A 73 10.64 11.15 10.17
CA GLU A 73 10.38 11.72 8.84
C GLU A 73 8.87 11.81 8.56
N VAL A 74 8.09 10.81 8.98
CA VAL A 74 6.61 10.85 8.86
C VAL A 74 6.01 11.92 9.78
N GLU A 75 6.57 12.12 10.98
CA GLU A 75 6.20 13.22 11.87
C GLU A 75 6.51 14.59 11.25
N ALA A 76 7.66 14.73 10.59
CA ALA A 76 8.00 15.94 9.85
C ALA A 76 7.02 16.22 8.69
N LEU A 77 6.62 15.18 7.96
CA LEU A 77 5.55 15.28 6.96
C LEU A 77 4.23 15.76 7.58
N GLY A 78 3.83 15.18 8.71
CA GLY A 78 2.62 15.59 9.42
C GLY A 78 2.62 17.07 9.80
N ARG A 79 3.75 17.58 10.34
CA ARG A 79 3.94 19.00 10.64
C ARG A 79 3.85 19.88 9.40
N ALA A 80 4.51 19.49 8.30
CA ALA A 80 4.48 20.24 7.03
C ALA A 80 3.06 20.32 6.45
N VAL A 81 2.31 19.21 6.50
CA VAL A 81 0.89 19.16 6.07
C VAL A 81 0.04 20.10 6.91
N ALA A 82 0.12 19.98 8.24
CA ALA A 82 -0.67 20.80 9.15
C ALA A 82 -0.39 22.30 8.98
N GLN A 83 0.88 22.69 8.80
CA GLN A 83 1.29 24.08 8.58
C GLN A 83 0.78 24.63 7.24
N ARG A 84 0.80 23.82 6.16
CA ARG A 84 0.49 24.33 4.82
C ARG A 84 -1.00 24.22 4.46
N PHE A 85 -1.67 23.16 4.88
CA PHE A 85 -3.02 22.83 4.43
C PHE A 85 -4.00 22.51 5.58
N GLY A 86 -3.55 22.50 6.81
CA GLY A 86 -4.35 22.04 7.96
C GLY A 86 -4.45 20.51 8.02
N ALA A 87 -5.51 20.00 8.62
CA ALA A 87 -5.73 18.56 8.72
C ALA A 87 -6.03 17.96 7.34
N PRO A 88 -5.41 16.79 6.98
CA PRO A 88 -5.69 16.13 5.72
C PRO A 88 -7.08 15.48 5.73
N HIS A 89 -7.73 15.44 4.58
CA HIS A 89 -9.03 14.78 4.39
C HIS A 89 -8.90 13.36 3.85
N LEU A 90 -7.87 13.10 3.05
CA LEU A 90 -7.52 11.77 2.56
C LEU A 90 -6.07 11.47 2.92
N VAL A 91 -5.83 10.35 3.60
CA VAL A 91 -4.49 9.82 3.83
C VAL A 91 -4.38 8.47 3.15
N PHE A 92 -3.53 8.36 2.15
CA PHE A 92 -3.28 7.13 1.44
C PHE A 92 -1.89 6.59 1.78
N ASN A 93 -1.81 5.72 2.79
CA ASN A 93 -0.62 4.97 3.18
C ASN A 93 -0.38 3.87 2.15
N ASN A 94 0.33 4.23 1.08
CA ASN A 94 0.48 3.38 -0.10
C ASN A 94 1.93 2.93 -0.33
N ALA A 95 2.93 3.62 0.18
CA ALA A 95 4.32 3.20 0.04
C ALA A 95 4.51 1.73 0.45
N GLY A 96 5.22 0.97 -0.38
CA GLY A 96 5.45 -0.44 -0.12
C GLY A 96 6.53 -1.02 -1.03
N VAL A 97 7.12 -2.11 -0.57
CA VAL A 97 8.17 -2.86 -1.27
C VAL A 97 7.79 -4.32 -1.39
N GLY A 98 8.20 -4.97 -2.49
CA GLY A 98 8.07 -6.40 -2.70
C GLY A 98 9.29 -7.13 -2.14
N ALA A 99 9.05 -8.30 -1.57
CA ALA A 99 10.07 -9.28 -1.23
C ALA A 99 9.52 -10.67 -1.53
N GLY A 100 10.36 -11.54 -2.06
CA GLY A 100 10.03 -12.93 -2.31
C GLY A 100 11.21 -13.81 -1.90
N GLY A 101 10.92 -15.07 -1.66
CA GLY A 101 11.84 -16.07 -1.14
C GLY A 101 11.17 -16.97 -0.10
N LEU A 102 11.79 -18.10 0.22
CA LEU A 102 11.32 -18.99 1.28
C LEU A 102 11.49 -18.28 2.63
N ILE A 103 10.50 -18.44 3.50
CA ILE A 103 10.39 -17.61 4.72
C ILE A 103 11.60 -17.72 5.65
N TRP A 104 12.28 -18.87 5.69
CA TRP A 104 13.47 -19.12 6.51
C TRP A 104 14.79 -18.68 5.86
N GLU A 105 14.77 -18.24 4.60
CA GLU A 105 15.96 -17.75 3.88
C GLU A 105 16.16 -16.25 4.00
N HIS A 106 15.10 -15.50 4.40
CA HIS A 106 15.20 -14.06 4.58
C HIS A 106 16.15 -13.69 5.74
N SER A 107 17.08 -12.80 5.46
CA SER A 107 17.98 -12.24 6.45
C SER A 107 17.26 -11.31 7.44
N VAL A 108 17.92 -10.99 8.56
CA VAL A 108 17.41 -9.99 9.52
C VAL A 108 17.16 -8.64 8.82
N LYS A 109 18.04 -8.22 7.91
CA LYS A 109 17.89 -6.97 7.15
C LYS A 109 16.71 -7.00 6.19
N ASP A 110 16.34 -8.17 5.63
CA ASP A 110 15.13 -8.31 4.82
C ASP A 110 13.89 -8.09 5.67
N TRP A 111 13.85 -8.71 6.83
CA TRP A 111 12.77 -8.52 7.79
C TRP A 111 12.66 -7.06 8.22
N GLU A 112 13.74 -6.44 8.66
CA GLU A 112 13.78 -5.05 9.11
C GLU A 112 13.33 -4.09 8.02
N TRP A 113 13.82 -4.25 6.78
CA TRP A 113 13.47 -3.39 5.67
C TRP A 113 12.00 -3.52 5.26
N VAL A 114 11.53 -4.76 5.05
CA VAL A 114 10.16 -4.99 4.55
C VAL A 114 9.13 -4.68 5.62
N VAL A 115 9.37 -5.04 6.88
CA VAL A 115 8.51 -4.66 8.01
C VAL A 115 8.53 -3.14 8.20
N GLY A 116 9.71 -2.52 8.14
CA GLY A 116 9.88 -1.08 8.27
C GLY A 116 9.03 -0.30 7.26
N VAL A 117 9.08 -0.68 5.99
CA VAL A 117 8.33 0.02 4.94
C VAL A 117 6.86 -0.38 4.93
N ASN A 118 6.55 -1.68 4.83
CA ASN A 118 5.20 -2.14 4.54
C ASN A 118 4.25 -2.06 5.74
N LEU A 119 4.75 -2.28 6.95
CA LEU A 119 3.95 -2.25 8.17
C LEU A 119 4.16 -0.97 8.96
N MET A 120 5.42 -0.68 9.35
CA MET A 120 5.69 0.49 10.19
C MET A 120 5.40 1.79 9.44
N GLY A 121 5.63 1.86 8.13
CA GLY A 121 5.24 3.02 7.32
C GLY A 121 3.73 3.30 7.38
N VAL A 122 2.89 2.27 7.32
CA VAL A 122 1.43 2.41 7.51
C VAL A 122 1.11 2.82 8.95
N ALA A 123 1.72 2.16 9.94
CA ALA A 123 1.51 2.46 11.35
C ALA A 123 1.90 3.91 11.70
N HIS A 124 3.01 4.41 11.14
CA HIS A 124 3.44 5.80 11.32
C HIS A 124 2.44 6.78 10.68
N GLY A 125 1.94 6.50 9.46
CA GLY A 125 0.91 7.30 8.83
C GLY A 125 -0.37 7.36 9.66
N VAL A 126 -0.86 6.22 10.15
CA VAL A 126 -2.02 6.15 11.04
C VAL A 126 -1.77 6.96 12.33
N ARG A 127 -0.64 6.73 12.99
CA ARG A 127 -0.27 7.39 14.26
C ARG A 127 -0.17 8.91 14.12
N VAL A 128 0.35 9.40 13.02
CA VAL A 128 0.58 10.85 12.80
C VAL A 128 -0.69 11.56 12.33
N PHE A 129 -1.40 10.98 11.36
CA PHE A 129 -2.51 11.69 10.72
C PHE A 129 -3.85 11.50 11.41
N THR A 130 -4.11 10.35 12.05
CA THR A 130 -5.39 10.14 12.73
C THR A 130 -5.66 11.18 13.83
N PRO A 131 -4.71 11.52 14.72
CA PRO A 131 -4.94 12.58 15.72
C PRO A 131 -5.21 13.96 15.11
N LEU A 132 -4.54 14.33 14.01
CA LEU A 132 -4.79 15.58 13.29
C LEU A 132 -6.21 15.62 12.73
N MET A 133 -6.67 14.51 12.14
CA MET A 133 -8.03 14.38 11.61
C MET A 133 -9.07 14.41 12.73
N LEU A 134 -8.84 13.72 13.86
CA LEU A 134 -9.72 13.76 15.04
C LEU A 134 -9.80 15.14 15.68
N ALA A 135 -8.72 15.91 15.66
CA ALA A 135 -8.76 17.31 16.11
C ALA A 135 -9.63 18.16 15.17
N ALA A 136 -9.57 17.92 13.86
CA ALA A 136 -10.40 18.63 12.88
C ALA A 136 -11.90 18.30 13.04
N THR A 137 -12.28 17.05 13.35
CA THR A 137 -13.69 16.69 13.61
C THR A 137 -14.29 17.42 14.79
N LYS A 138 -13.46 17.73 15.82
CA LYS A 138 -13.91 18.51 16.99
C LYS A 138 -14.08 19.99 16.66
N ALA A 139 -13.28 20.53 15.73
CA ALA A 139 -13.31 21.92 15.33
C ALA A 139 -14.39 22.22 14.27
N ASP A 140 -14.69 21.25 13.40
CA ASP A 140 -15.64 21.39 12.30
C ASP A 140 -16.57 20.16 12.20
N PRO A 141 -17.85 20.31 12.56
CA PRO A 141 -18.83 19.23 12.43
C PRO A 141 -19.07 18.75 10.99
N SER A 142 -18.69 19.54 9.98
CA SER A 142 -18.79 19.18 8.57
C SER A 142 -17.54 18.49 8.02
N TYR A 143 -16.47 18.39 8.82
CA TYR A 143 -15.24 17.71 8.40
C TYR A 143 -15.52 16.25 8.06
N GLU A 144 -14.99 15.80 6.93
CA GLU A 144 -14.99 14.39 6.53
C GLU A 144 -13.57 13.95 6.19
N GLY A 145 -13.11 12.90 6.84
CA GLY A 145 -11.80 12.32 6.61
C GLY A 145 -11.86 10.86 6.18
N HIS A 146 -10.78 10.37 5.55
CA HIS A 146 -10.66 8.96 5.18
C HIS A 146 -9.20 8.51 5.15
N LEU A 147 -8.90 7.38 5.80
CA LEU A 147 -7.61 6.71 5.70
C LEU A 147 -7.72 5.50 4.78
N VAL A 148 -6.75 5.33 3.89
CA VAL A 148 -6.63 4.16 3.02
C VAL A 148 -5.26 3.54 3.24
N ASN A 149 -5.22 2.24 3.54
CA ASN A 149 -3.97 1.50 3.75
C ASN A 149 -3.80 0.44 2.64
N THR A 150 -2.64 0.40 2.00
CA THR A 150 -2.34 -0.59 0.97
C THR A 150 -1.81 -1.88 1.57
N ALA A 151 -2.70 -2.88 1.69
CA ALA A 151 -2.34 -4.27 1.93
C ALA A 151 -1.99 -4.99 0.61
N SER A 152 -2.58 -6.14 0.38
CA SER A 152 -2.49 -6.97 -0.82
C SER A 152 -3.47 -8.14 -0.70
N MET A 153 -3.76 -8.85 -1.77
CA MET A 153 -4.33 -10.20 -1.67
C MET A 153 -3.42 -11.15 -0.87
N ALA A 154 -2.10 -10.90 -0.84
CA ALA A 154 -1.14 -11.57 0.05
C ALA A 154 -1.32 -11.22 1.55
N GLY A 155 -2.22 -10.32 1.89
CA GLY A 155 -2.70 -10.05 3.26
C GLY A 155 -3.95 -10.85 3.64
N LEU A 156 -4.55 -11.56 2.68
CA LEU A 156 -5.73 -12.42 2.88
C LEU A 156 -5.45 -13.86 2.47
N LEU A 157 -4.36 -14.09 1.73
CA LEU A 157 -3.84 -15.36 1.27
C LEU A 157 -2.39 -15.49 1.71
N SER A 158 -1.87 -16.71 1.77
CA SER A 158 -0.47 -16.99 2.13
C SER A 158 0.24 -17.80 1.03
N PRO A 159 0.39 -17.24 -0.20
CA PRO A 159 1.07 -17.97 -1.27
C PRO A 159 2.53 -18.24 -0.88
N PRO A 160 3.08 -19.43 -1.24
CA PRO A 160 4.45 -19.78 -0.94
C PRO A 160 5.43 -18.88 -1.71
N ASN A 161 6.68 -18.85 -1.27
CA ASN A 161 7.77 -18.06 -1.84
C ASN A 161 7.55 -16.53 -1.79
N MET A 162 6.75 -16.07 -0.82
CA MET A 162 6.48 -14.64 -0.54
C MET A 162 6.74 -14.27 0.93
N GLY A 163 7.47 -15.06 1.66
CA GLY A 163 8.03 -14.89 3.01
C GLY A 163 7.50 -13.72 3.82
N VAL A 164 8.38 -12.80 4.15
CA VAL A 164 8.10 -11.61 4.97
C VAL A 164 7.01 -10.70 4.37
N TYR A 165 6.84 -10.68 3.04
CA TYR A 165 5.80 -9.87 2.39
C TYR A 165 4.39 -10.30 2.84
N ASN A 166 4.08 -11.60 2.85
CA ASN A 166 2.80 -12.11 3.33
C ASN A 166 2.52 -11.64 4.77
N VAL A 167 3.54 -11.76 5.65
CA VAL A 167 3.41 -11.37 7.06
C VAL A 167 3.06 -9.89 7.18
N THR A 168 3.78 -9.01 6.47
CA THR A 168 3.52 -7.57 6.54
C THR A 168 2.16 -7.20 5.99
N LYS A 169 1.69 -7.86 4.92
CA LYS A 169 0.39 -7.54 4.32
C LYS A 169 -0.79 -8.07 5.14
N HIS A 170 -0.66 -9.21 5.82
CA HIS A 170 -1.62 -9.65 6.85
C HIS A 170 -1.70 -8.67 8.02
N ALA A 171 -0.54 -8.21 8.50
CA ALA A 171 -0.48 -7.23 9.59
C ALA A 171 -1.16 -5.90 9.20
N VAL A 172 -1.01 -5.43 7.95
CA VAL A 172 -1.71 -4.22 7.46
C VAL A 172 -3.22 -4.42 7.38
N VAL A 173 -3.70 -5.61 7.01
CA VAL A 173 -5.15 -5.92 7.06
C VAL A 173 -5.65 -5.81 8.49
N ALA A 174 -5.01 -6.52 9.44
CA ALA A 174 -5.41 -6.50 10.86
C ALA A 174 -5.35 -5.08 11.45
N LEU A 175 -4.27 -4.30 11.16
CA LEU A 175 -4.16 -2.90 11.57
C LEU A 175 -5.33 -2.07 11.04
N SER A 176 -5.71 -2.27 9.78
CA SER A 176 -6.79 -1.49 9.15
C SER A 176 -8.16 -1.86 9.71
N GLU A 177 -8.42 -3.14 9.96
CA GLU A 177 -9.65 -3.62 10.61
C GLU A 177 -9.77 -3.06 12.03
N THR A 178 -8.68 -3.09 12.81
CA THR A 178 -8.63 -2.48 14.14
C THR A 178 -8.90 -0.97 14.06
N LEU A 179 -8.21 -0.25 13.15
CA LEU A 179 -8.43 1.18 12.97
C LEU A 179 -9.88 1.51 12.61
N TYR A 180 -10.51 0.69 11.76
CA TYR A 180 -11.92 0.88 11.39
C TYR A 180 -12.83 0.78 12.61
N GLN A 181 -12.63 -0.22 13.47
CA GLN A 181 -13.41 -0.42 14.69
C GLN A 181 -13.14 0.69 15.72
N ASP A 182 -11.87 1.05 15.93
CA ASP A 182 -11.49 2.11 16.87
C ASP A 182 -12.04 3.48 16.46
N LEU A 183 -12.02 3.82 15.16
CA LEU A 183 -12.64 5.04 14.65
C LEU A 183 -14.14 5.07 14.92
N ALA A 184 -14.83 3.96 14.72
CA ALA A 184 -16.27 3.86 14.97
C ALA A 184 -16.65 4.08 16.45
N LEU A 185 -15.73 3.89 17.39
CA LEU A 185 -15.95 4.18 18.82
C LEU A 185 -15.92 5.69 19.14
N VAL A 186 -15.26 6.48 18.28
CA VAL A 186 -14.94 7.89 18.63
C VAL A 186 -15.48 8.91 17.63
N THR A 187 -15.81 8.52 16.38
CA THR A 187 -16.31 9.45 15.36
C THR A 187 -16.97 8.73 14.17
N ASP A 188 -18.01 9.35 13.61
CA ASP A 188 -18.60 8.94 12.33
C ASP A 188 -18.03 9.72 11.13
N GLN A 189 -17.17 10.73 11.37
CA GLN A 189 -16.68 11.65 10.35
C GLN A 189 -15.43 11.12 9.62
N ILE A 190 -14.72 10.14 10.20
CA ILE A 190 -13.51 9.55 9.60
C ILE A 190 -13.79 8.12 9.21
N GLY A 191 -13.57 7.78 7.93
CA GLY A 191 -13.63 6.42 7.43
C GLY A 191 -12.26 5.78 7.30
N CYS A 192 -12.26 4.44 7.12
CA CYS A 192 -11.06 3.68 6.82
C CYS A 192 -11.35 2.68 5.70
N SER A 193 -10.37 2.45 4.83
CA SER A 193 -10.39 1.41 3.81
C SER A 193 -9.06 0.67 3.76
N VAL A 194 -9.10 -0.62 3.43
CA VAL A 194 -7.92 -1.43 3.12
C VAL A 194 -7.92 -1.83 1.65
N LEU A 195 -6.89 -1.42 0.91
CA LEU A 195 -6.70 -1.79 -0.47
C LEU A 195 -5.96 -3.13 -0.54
N CYS A 196 -6.59 -4.14 -1.14
CA CYS A 196 -6.04 -5.48 -1.33
C CYS A 196 -5.88 -5.77 -2.84
N PRO A 197 -4.84 -5.23 -3.50
CA PRO A 197 -4.61 -5.50 -4.92
C PRO A 197 -4.05 -6.91 -5.12
N TYR A 198 -4.38 -7.49 -6.26
CA TYR A 198 -3.72 -8.67 -6.82
C TYR A 198 -2.56 -8.23 -7.72
N PHE A 199 -2.18 -9.01 -8.72
CA PHE A 199 -1.10 -8.63 -9.63
C PHE A 199 -1.53 -7.48 -10.56
N VAL A 200 -0.88 -6.32 -10.40
CA VAL A 200 -1.11 -5.10 -11.18
C VAL A 200 0.25 -4.50 -11.56
N PRO A 201 0.45 -4.06 -12.81
CA PRO A 201 1.69 -3.44 -13.26
C PRO A 201 1.99 -2.12 -12.51
N THR A 202 2.89 -2.15 -11.53
CA THR A 202 3.27 -0.98 -10.71
C THR A 202 4.78 -0.83 -10.53
N GLY A 203 5.57 -1.77 -11.02
CA GLY A 203 7.02 -1.80 -10.80
C GLY A 203 7.44 -2.24 -9.39
N ILE A 204 6.53 -2.80 -8.58
CA ILE A 204 6.85 -3.31 -7.23
C ILE A 204 7.90 -4.43 -7.25
N HIS A 205 8.00 -5.21 -8.33
CA HIS A 205 9.02 -6.24 -8.51
C HIS A 205 10.45 -5.69 -8.64
N HIS A 206 10.59 -4.39 -8.86
CA HIS A 206 11.88 -3.68 -8.85
C HIS A 206 12.17 -2.98 -7.51
N SER A 207 11.56 -3.38 -6.41
CA SER A 207 11.67 -2.70 -5.10
C SER A 207 13.10 -2.58 -4.59
N GLN A 208 14.02 -3.48 -4.98
CA GLN A 208 15.41 -3.45 -4.55
C GLN A 208 16.13 -2.11 -4.89
N ARG A 209 15.65 -1.35 -5.88
CA ARG A 209 16.17 0.00 -6.17
C ARG A 209 16.00 0.98 -5.00
N ASN A 210 14.99 0.75 -4.16
CA ASN A 210 14.65 1.58 -3.00
C ASN A 210 15.30 1.10 -1.70
N ARG A 211 16.04 -0.02 -1.74
CA ARG A 211 16.66 -0.58 -0.55
C ARG A 211 17.87 0.27 -0.14
N PRO A 212 17.89 0.81 1.09
CA PRO A 212 19.02 1.58 1.59
C PRO A 212 20.32 0.78 1.53
N ALA A 213 21.44 1.45 1.29
CA ALA A 213 22.73 0.78 1.11
C ALA A 213 23.14 -0.04 2.34
N GLU A 214 22.87 0.46 3.55
CA GLU A 214 23.12 -0.20 4.82
C GLU A 214 22.29 -1.46 5.04
N MET A 215 21.13 -1.53 4.39
CA MET A 215 20.24 -2.69 4.45
C MET A 215 20.54 -3.75 3.37
N ARG A 216 21.48 -3.48 2.45
CA ARG A 216 21.85 -4.44 1.42
C ARG A 216 22.70 -5.56 2.03
N GLU A 217 22.47 -6.78 1.57
CA GLU A 217 23.29 -7.93 1.93
C GLU A 217 24.48 -8.06 0.98
N ALA A 218 25.63 -8.46 1.53
CA ALA A 218 26.80 -8.80 0.74
C ALA A 218 26.71 -10.23 0.17
N ALA A 219 25.84 -11.06 0.75
CA ALA A 219 25.62 -12.43 0.30
C ALA A 219 24.91 -12.47 -1.07
N ARG A 220 25.19 -13.53 -1.82
CA ARG A 220 24.46 -13.78 -3.08
C ARG A 220 23.01 -14.15 -2.76
N PRO A 221 22.04 -13.67 -3.60
CA PRO A 221 20.64 -14.07 -3.45
C PRO A 221 20.48 -15.58 -3.48
N THR A 222 19.58 -16.10 -2.67
CA THR A 222 19.22 -17.52 -2.69
C THR A 222 18.46 -17.86 -3.97
N LYS A 223 18.34 -19.14 -4.26
CA LYS A 223 17.59 -19.60 -5.43
C LYS A 223 16.13 -19.16 -5.38
N SER A 224 15.51 -19.22 -4.21
CA SER A 224 14.11 -18.82 -4.03
C SER A 224 13.93 -17.32 -4.26
N GLU A 225 14.88 -16.49 -3.82
CA GLU A 225 14.88 -15.04 -4.04
C GLU A 225 15.07 -14.65 -5.51
N LEU A 226 15.78 -15.46 -6.30
CA LEU A 226 15.92 -15.26 -7.74
C LEU A 226 14.65 -15.67 -8.52
N ILE A 227 13.95 -16.70 -8.07
CA ILE A 227 12.74 -17.22 -8.71
C ILE A 227 11.54 -16.28 -8.47
N ALA A 228 11.40 -15.74 -7.28
CA ALA A 228 10.23 -14.96 -6.88
C ALA A 228 9.94 -13.74 -7.77
N PRO A 229 10.91 -12.87 -8.12
CA PRO A 229 10.70 -11.76 -9.04
C PRO A 229 10.24 -12.18 -10.43
N ALA A 230 10.80 -13.26 -10.97
CA ALA A 230 10.42 -13.78 -12.30
C ALA A 230 8.97 -14.29 -12.31
N MET A 231 8.53 -14.98 -11.26
CA MET A 231 7.14 -15.42 -11.12
C MET A 231 6.19 -14.23 -10.98
N THR A 232 6.58 -13.25 -10.17
CA THR A 232 5.80 -12.01 -9.97
C THR A 232 5.67 -11.25 -11.29
N GLN A 233 6.76 -11.10 -12.05
CA GLN A 233 6.75 -10.44 -13.36
C GLN A 233 5.77 -11.10 -14.32
N ARG A 234 5.84 -12.44 -14.47
CA ARG A 234 4.90 -13.19 -15.34
C ARG A 234 3.43 -12.95 -14.94
N ALA A 235 3.14 -12.95 -13.62
CA ALA A 235 1.80 -12.74 -13.12
C ALA A 235 1.31 -11.29 -13.34
N VAL A 236 2.21 -10.33 -13.20
CA VAL A 236 1.95 -8.89 -13.47
C VAL A 236 1.70 -8.65 -14.95
N ASP A 237 2.52 -9.23 -15.85
CA ASP A 237 2.39 -9.07 -17.31
C ASP A 237 1.09 -9.67 -17.85
N ALA A 238 0.57 -10.70 -17.19
CA ALA A 238 -0.73 -11.29 -17.50
C ALA A 238 -1.92 -10.48 -16.97
N GLY A 239 -1.67 -9.47 -16.13
CA GLY A 239 -2.69 -8.64 -15.49
C GLY A 239 -3.34 -7.68 -16.47
N LYS A 240 -4.69 -7.59 -16.42
CA LYS A 240 -5.49 -6.68 -17.27
C LYS A 240 -5.90 -5.38 -16.55
N VAL A 241 -5.78 -5.35 -15.21
CA VAL A 241 -6.14 -4.20 -14.39
C VAL A 241 -4.95 -3.26 -14.30
N THR A 242 -5.17 -1.98 -14.62
CA THR A 242 -4.13 -0.94 -14.59
C THR A 242 -4.03 -0.28 -13.22
N ALA A 243 -2.89 0.37 -12.94
CA ALA A 243 -2.70 1.16 -11.73
C ALA A 243 -3.74 2.30 -11.63
N ALA A 244 -4.10 2.92 -12.76
CA ALA A 244 -5.13 3.96 -12.82
C ALA A 244 -6.51 3.44 -12.40
N GLN A 245 -6.89 2.24 -12.85
CA GLN A 245 -8.16 1.63 -12.43
C GLN A 245 -8.17 1.32 -10.93
N VAL A 246 -7.05 0.81 -10.37
CA VAL A 246 -6.96 0.56 -8.94
C VAL A 246 -7.06 1.85 -8.14
N ALA A 247 -6.38 2.93 -8.56
CA ALA A 247 -6.51 4.23 -7.94
C ALA A 247 -7.97 4.75 -8.01
N GLN A 248 -8.67 4.54 -9.12
CA GLN A 248 -10.09 4.90 -9.22
C GLN A 248 -10.95 4.09 -8.23
N PHE A 249 -10.69 2.78 -8.05
CA PHE A 249 -11.40 1.96 -7.06
C PHE A 249 -11.19 2.48 -5.63
N VAL A 250 -10.01 3.03 -5.33
CA VAL A 250 -9.74 3.68 -4.04
C VAL A 250 -10.65 4.90 -3.86
N PHE A 251 -10.72 5.80 -4.83
CA PHE A 251 -11.58 6.99 -4.74
C PHE A 251 -13.05 6.64 -4.67
N ASP A 252 -13.51 5.62 -5.40
CA ASP A 252 -14.88 5.13 -5.34
C ASP A 252 -15.21 4.53 -3.97
N ALA A 253 -14.25 3.79 -3.37
CA ALA A 253 -14.41 3.24 -2.03
C ALA A 253 -14.45 4.34 -0.95
N VAL A 254 -13.60 5.37 -1.08
CA VAL A 254 -13.61 6.55 -0.20
C VAL A 254 -14.96 7.27 -0.28
N ALA A 255 -15.50 7.47 -1.50
CA ALA A 255 -16.80 8.10 -1.69
C ALA A 255 -17.94 7.27 -1.08
N ALA A 256 -17.89 5.96 -1.23
CA ALA A 256 -18.88 5.00 -0.71
C ALA A 256 -18.63 4.58 0.74
N ARG A 257 -17.55 5.03 1.39
CA ARG A 257 -17.10 4.58 2.73
C ARG A 257 -16.97 3.05 2.82
N ARG A 258 -16.50 2.40 1.73
CA ARG A 258 -16.32 0.95 1.68
C ARG A 258 -14.98 0.57 2.29
N PHE A 259 -14.98 -0.41 3.20
CA PHE A 259 -13.76 -0.83 3.90
C PHE A 259 -12.83 -1.66 3.00
N TYR A 260 -13.26 -2.81 2.49
CA TYR A 260 -12.43 -3.64 1.62
C TYR A 260 -12.46 -3.16 0.17
N VAL A 261 -11.27 -2.92 -0.41
CA VAL A 261 -11.10 -2.50 -1.81
C VAL A 261 -10.29 -3.56 -2.56
N PHE A 262 -10.95 -4.29 -3.46
CA PHE A 262 -10.32 -5.35 -4.24
C PHE A 262 -10.12 -4.92 -5.69
N SER A 263 -8.90 -5.11 -6.21
CA SER A 263 -8.64 -4.91 -7.64
C SER A 263 -9.20 -6.04 -8.51
N HIS A 264 -9.34 -7.24 -7.97
CA HIS A 264 -9.78 -8.45 -8.65
C HIS A 264 -10.83 -9.21 -7.81
N PRO A 265 -12.11 -8.78 -7.81
CA PRO A 265 -13.15 -9.42 -6.99
C PRO A 265 -13.33 -10.93 -7.26
N LYS A 266 -13.03 -11.38 -8.49
CA LYS A 266 -13.12 -12.80 -8.86
C LYS A 266 -12.07 -13.68 -8.18
N SER A 267 -11.03 -13.09 -7.57
CA SER A 267 -9.96 -13.84 -6.87
C SER A 267 -10.30 -14.14 -5.39
N LEU A 268 -11.49 -13.80 -4.93
CA LEU A 268 -11.91 -13.99 -3.53
C LEU A 268 -12.21 -15.45 -3.17
N GLY A 269 -12.37 -16.35 -4.14
CA GLY A 269 -12.59 -17.77 -3.88
C GLY A 269 -11.48 -18.41 -3.03
N GLY A 270 -10.22 -18.02 -3.24
CA GLY A 270 -9.11 -18.48 -2.40
C GLY A 270 -9.18 -17.99 -0.96
N VAL A 271 -9.72 -16.78 -0.73
CA VAL A 271 -9.95 -16.24 0.62
C VAL A 271 -11.04 -17.04 1.31
N GLN A 272 -12.14 -17.35 0.61
CA GLN A 272 -13.21 -18.21 1.14
C GLN A 272 -12.64 -19.57 1.54
N THR A 273 -11.91 -20.24 0.67
CA THR A 273 -11.28 -21.54 0.96
C THR A 273 -10.40 -21.47 2.22
N ARG A 274 -9.55 -20.44 2.33
CA ARG A 274 -8.71 -20.25 3.52
C ARG A 274 -9.54 -20.08 4.81
N MET A 275 -10.63 -19.32 4.77
CA MET A 275 -11.49 -19.13 5.92
C MET A 275 -12.22 -20.45 6.29
N GLU A 276 -12.65 -21.21 5.32
CA GLU A 276 -13.25 -22.54 5.55
C GLU A 276 -12.24 -23.52 6.15
N ASP A 277 -10.98 -23.51 5.72
CA ASP A 277 -9.91 -24.32 6.31
C ASP A 277 -9.72 -23.99 7.79
N ILE A 278 -9.69 -22.69 8.14
CA ILE A 278 -9.57 -22.22 9.52
C ILE A 278 -10.79 -22.66 10.36
N LEU A 279 -12.00 -22.41 9.89
CA LEU A 279 -13.25 -22.73 10.61
C LEU A 279 -13.41 -24.23 10.86
N GLN A 280 -12.90 -25.06 9.96
CA GLN A 280 -13.02 -26.53 10.03
C GLN A 280 -11.76 -27.19 10.62
N GLY A 281 -10.73 -26.40 11.01
CA GLY A 281 -9.47 -26.94 11.53
C GLY A 281 -8.70 -27.80 10.53
N ARG A 282 -8.86 -27.52 9.23
CA ARG A 282 -8.14 -28.26 8.17
C ARG A 282 -6.74 -27.67 7.93
N ASN A 283 -5.84 -28.48 7.36
CA ASN A 283 -4.58 -27.98 6.84
C ASN A 283 -4.83 -26.96 5.71
N PRO A 284 -3.94 -25.96 5.53
CA PRO A 284 -4.06 -25.02 4.43
C PRO A 284 -4.14 -25.70 3.06
N THR A 285 -5.17 -25.37 2.31
CA THR A 285 -5.33 -25.87 0.93
C THR A 285 -4.19 -25.40 0.04
N ASP A 286 -3.67 -26.27 -0.84
CA ASP A 286 -2.63 -25.92 -1.82
C ASP A 286 -3.12 -24.75 -2.71
N PRO A 287 -2.46 -23.58 -2.68
CA PRO A 287 -2.86 -22.43 -3.48
C PRO A 287 -2.75 -22.65 -4.99
N PHE A 288 -2.05 -23.71 -5.40
CA PHE A 288 -1.91 -24.14 -6.80
C PHE A 288 -2.92 -25.21 -7.22
N ALA A 289 -3.86 -25.60 -6.36
CA ALA A 289 -4.83 -26.68 -6.68
C ALA A 289 -5.59 -26.44 -8.00
N ALA A 290 -5.91 -25.18 -8.33
CA ALA A 290 -6.55 -24.81 -9.60
C ALA A 290 -5.59 -24.73 -10.81
N LYS A 291 -4.27 -24.70 -10.58
CA LYS A 291 -3.21 -24.62 -11.60
C LYS A 291 -2.00 -25.43 -11.14
N PRO A 292 -2.12 -26.76 -11.07
CA PRO A 292 -1.09 -27.63 -10.48
C PRO A 292 0.24 -27.58 -11.21
N GLU A 293 0.24 -27.22 -12.49
CA GLU A 293 1.45 -27.05 -13.32
C GLU A 293 2.36 -25.94 -12.75
N ILE A 294 1.81 -24.84 -12.24
CA ILE A 294 2.59 -23.75 -11.62
C ILE A 294 3.28 -24.25 -10.34
N GLY A 295 2.54 -24.97 -9.49
CA GLY A 295 3.10 -25.56 -8.28
C GLY A 295 4.19 -26.62 -8.58
N ALA A 296 4.00 -27.41 -9.64
CA ALA A 296 5.00 -28.40 -10.09
C ALA A 296 6.27 -27.71 -10.61
N GLU A 297 6.13 -26.65 -11.42
CA GLU A 297 7.27 -25.87 -11.92
C GLU A 297 8.06 -25.25 -10.75
N LEU A 298 7.38 -24.64 -9.77
CA LEU A 298 8.03 -24.06 -8.60
C LEU A 298 8.76 -25.12 -7.76
N ARG A 299 8.12 -26.24 -7.48
CA ARG A 299 8.74 -27.36 -6.73
C ARG A 299 9.99 -27.88 -7.45
N ARG A 300 9.92 -28.10 -8.76
CA ARG A 300 11.07 -28.49 -9.55
C ARG A 300 12.18 -27.45 -9.48
N ALA A 301 11.85 -26.19 -9.76
CA ALA A 301 12.81 -25.11 -9.73
C ALA A 301 13.53 -24.97 -8.37
N LEU A 302 12.87 -25.22 -7.24
CA LEU A 302 13.47 -25.13 -5.91
C LEU A 302 14.26 -26.39 -5.49
N ARG A 303 13.92 -27.59 -6.00
CA ARG A 303 14.54 -28.87 -5.61
C ARG A 303 15.72 -29.29 -6.49
N GLU A 304 15.69 -28.93 -7.77
CA GLU A 304 16.74 -29.29 -8.74
C GLU A 304 17.84 -28.21 -8.70
N GLY A 305 18.84 -28.36 -7.78
CA GLY A 305 20.00 -27.48 -7.73
C GLY A 305 20.78 -27.59 -6.45
#